data_bedb5de5324129a54b759d9d8a51dbc1
#
_entry.id   bedb5de5324129a54b759d9d8a51dbc1
#
_cell.length_a   1.000
_cell.length_b   1.000
_cell.length_c   1.000
_cell.angle_alpha   90.00
_cell.angle_beta   90.00
_cell.angle_gamma   90.00
#
_symmetry.space_group_name_H-M   'P 1'
#
loop_
_entity.id
_entity.type
_entity.pdbx_description
1 polymer ?
#
loop_
_entity_poly.entity_id
_entity_poly.type
_entity_poly.pdbx_seq_one_letter_code
_entity_poly.pdbx_strand_id
1 'polypeptide(L)'
;MNDLPQAWTAVEGARVEERWQSPKPAGLKARLKDFLRSRMLALPFPVMKGMTARQALAFSSALRHPSRTPDQSRSLAGRFSSQAQGLVLDIPKEALAVFDAFLPASIRGLRHPRKLSPMARPRVRAASILLYEDARYRQELARWRGRGGRLLCVQHGGNYGQMRRICAMEMVEYTQHAFATWGWTAYDSALGAASGQGNFLPLPHPQLARQRDSWRRTSDDMIFVGTEMPTVAYQLDSHPTPAQFIQYREDKQWFLEALGPEVRRHTLYRPYFKVPGTLEDAEWIIPRFPQVRLCQGPLGPQILGCRLLCLDHHGTTLLEAMAAGIPTLCYWNPSFWPVSSGFGDLLGDMAALGMWHASAEFCAEKVREVWDDPAAWWNSAPVQAVRRRFLAHFALLPDGPSEDKAWLDCLRSL
;
A
#
# COMPACT_ATOMS: atom_id res chain seq x y z
N MET A 1 23.47 -5.07 -42.39
CA MET A 1 22.17 -5.66 -42.07
C MET A 1 22.32 -7.17 -42.19
N ASN A 2 22.77 -7.83 -41.19
CA ASN A 2 22.76 -9.30 -41.05
C ASN A 2 23.61 -9.59 -39.82
N ASP A 3 22.97 -9.73 -38.70
CA ASP A 3 23.47 -10.50 -37.55
C ASP A 3 22.52 -10.32 -36.36
N LEU A 4 21.29 -10.87 -36.53
CA LEU A 4 20.45 -11.17 -35.39
C LEU A 4 21.00 -12.47 -34.76
N PRO A 5 21.19 -12.54 -33.43
CA PRO A 5 21.70 -13.71 -32.77
C PRO A 5 20.84 -14.94 -33.06
N GLN A 6 21.45 -16.07 -33.40
CA GLN A 6 20.78 -17.37 -33.71
C GLN A 6 19.80 -17.87 -32.62
N ALA A 7 19.79 -17.27 -31.43
CA ALA A 7 18.83 -17.55 -30.37
C ALA A 7 17.37 -17.14 -30.69
N TRP A 8 17.16 -16.29 -31.70
CA TRP A 8 15.80 -15.85 -32.08
C TRP A 8 15.16 -16.72 -33.14
N THR A 9 15.93 -17.57 -33.83
CA THR A 9 15.41 -18.50 -34.85
C THR A 9 14.83 -19.79 -34.24
N ALA A 10 15.12 -20.10 -32.98
CA ALA A 10 14.60 -21.28 -32.30
C ALA A 10 13.13 -21.15 -31.81
N VAL A 11 12.53 -19.96 -31.92
CA VAL A 11 11.15 -19.71 -31.45
C VAL A 11 10.09 -19.98 -32.53
N GLU A 12 10.49 -20.15 -33.80
CA GLU A 12 9.56 -20.42 -34.90
C GLU A 12 8.90 -21.82 -34.89
N GLY A 13 9.38 -22.73 -34.04
CA GLY A 13 8.83 -24.10 -33.93
C GLY A 13 7.92 -24.36 -32.73
N ALA A 14 7.88 -23.45 -31.77
CA ALA A 14 6.98 -23.60 -30.63
C ALA A 14 5.59 -23.08 -31.01
N ARG A 15 4.72 -23.98 -31.49
CA ARG A 15 3.27 -23.73 -31.43
C ARG A 15 2.91 -23.58 -29.95
N VAL A 16 2.82 -22.34 -29.47
CA VAL A 16 2.08 -22.02 -28.27
C VAL A 16 0.62 -22.30 -28.58
N GLU A 17 0.19 -23.55 -28.44
CA GLU A 17 -1.22 -23.86 -28.28
C GLU A 17 -1.65 -23.26 -26.93
N GLU A 18 -1.85 -21.94 -26.88
CA GLU A 18 -2.69 -21.35 -25.86
C GLU A 18 -4.09 -21.95 -26.04
N ARG A 19 -4.36 -23.05 -25.37
CA ARG A 19 -5.72 -23.45 -25.05
C ARG A 19 -6.28 -22.38 -24.12
N TRP A 20 -6.71 -21.29 -24.69
CA TRP A 20 -7.65 -20.37 -24.06
C TRP A 20 -8.92 -21.16 -23.78
N GLN A 21 -8.94 -21.90 -22.68
CA GLN A 21 -10.19 -22.41 -22.16
C GLN A 21 -11.00 -21.18 -21.81
N SER A 22 -12.07 -20.96 -22.55
CA SER A 22 -13.08 -19.98 -22.21
C SER A 22 -13.38 -20.13 -20.70
N PRO A 23 -13.27 -19.07 -19.88
CA PRO A 23 -13.50 -19.22 -18.45
C PRO A 23 -14.84 -19.87 -18.25
N LYS A 24 -14.88 -20.98 -17.52
CA LYS A 24 -16.12 -21.69 -17.18
C LYS A 24 -17.12 -20.67 -16.65
N PRO A 25 -18.41 -20.72 -17.04
CA PRO A 25 -19.40 -19.75 -16.59
C PRO A 25 -19.35 -19.69 -15.06
N ALA A 26 -19.13 -18.49 -14.54
CA ALA A 26 -18.97 -18.26 -13.12
C ALA A 26 -20.19 -18.79 -12.36
N GLY A 27 -19.97 -19.63 -11.36
CA GLY A 27 -21.04 -20.19 -10.53
C GLY A 27 -21.82 -19.07 -9.82
N LEU A 28 -23.01 -19.36 -9.30
CA LEU A 28 -23.92 -18.40 -8.67
C LEU A 28 -23.21 -17.53 -7.60
N LYS A 29 -22.33 -18.13 -6.79
CA LYS A 29 -21.53 -17.39 -5.79
C LYS A 29 -20.60 -16.35 -6.41
N ALA A 30 -19.96 -16.68 -7.53
CA ALA A 30 -19.09 -15.74 -8.23
C ALA A 30 -19.89 -14.61 -8.89
N ARG A 31 -21.04 -14.92 -9.50
CA ARG A 31 -21.96 -13.90 -10.07
C ARG A 31 -22.51 -12.98 -9.00
N LEU A 32 -22.87 -13.51 -7.83
CA LEU A 32 -23.32 -12.69 -6.70
C LEU A 32 -22.19 -11.80 -6.17
N LYS A 33 -20.96 -12.33 -6.06
CA LYS A 33 -19.78 -11.56 -5.68
C LYS A 33 -19.51 -10.43 -6.67
N ASP A 34 -19.57 -10.70 -7.97
CA ASP A 34 -19.38 -9.69 -9.01
C ASP A 34 -20.50 -8.64 -9.01
N PHE A 35 -21.75 -9.06 -8.78
CA PHE A 35 -22.88 -8.15 -8.62
C PHE A 35 -22.70 -7.23 -7.41
N LEU A 36 -22.35 -7.79 -6.24
CA LEU A 36 -22.08 -7.01 -5.04
C LEU A 36 -20.90 -6.08 -5.23
N ARG A 37 -19.80 -6.58 -5.84
CA ARG A 37 -18.64 -5.76 -6.20
C ARG A 37 -19.04 -4.59 -7.10
N SER A 38 -19.83 -4.83 -8.13
CA SER A 38 -20.30 -3.77 -9.03
C SER A 38 -21.15 -2.72 -8.32
N ARG A 39 -21.98 -3.13 -7.33
CA ARG A 39 -22.75 -2.20 -6.50
C ARG A 39 -21.89 -1.38 -5.56
N MET A 40 -20.86 -2.01 -4.95
CA MET A 40 -19.88 -1.31 -4.11
C MET A 40 -19.05 -0.32 -4.92
N LEU A 41 -18.66 -0.66 -6.16
CA LEU A 41 -17.98 0.24 -7.09
C LEU A 41 -18.83 1.44 -7.52
N ALA A 42 -20.16 1.30 -7.45
CA ALA A 42 -21.09 2.39 -7.76
C ALA A 42 -21.21 3.43 -6.62
N LEU A 43 -20.73 3.12 -5.41
CA LEU A 43 -20.73 4.08 -4.32
C LEU A 43 -19.78 5.25 -4.61
N PRO A 44 -20.14 6.49 -4.29
CA PRO A 44 -19.27 7.65 -4.40
C PRO A 44 -18.02 7.56 -3.51
N PHE A 45 -18.08 6.81 -2.42
CA PHE A 45 -16.97 6.59 -1.49
C PHE A 45 -16.58 5.10 -1.46
N PRO A 46 -15.27 4.76 -1.55
CA PRO A 46 -14.82 3.36 -1.52
C PRO A 46 -15.02 2.75 -0.14
N VAL A 47 -15.33 1.46 -0.11
CA VAL A 47 -15.35 0.72 1.16
C VAL A 47 -13.91 0.39 1.55
N MET A 48 -13.44 1.00 2.63
CA MET A 48 -12.09 0.78 3.18
C MET A 48 -12.08 -0.39 4.16
N LYS A 49 -10.92 -1.01 4.35
CA LYS A 49 -10.71 -2.04 5.38
C LYS A 49 -11.10 -1.48 6.76
N GLY A 50 -11.88 -2.25 7.51
CA GLY A 50 -12.37 -1.83 8.82
C GLY A 50 -13.57 -0.86 8.80
N MET A 51 -14.10 -0.46 7.65
CA MET A 51 -15.29 0.38 7.57
C MET A 51 -16.57 -0.46 7.70
N THR A 52 -17.55 0.06 8.44
CA THR A 52 -18.90 -0.53 8.49
C THR A 52 -19.71 -0.13 7.27
N ALA A 53 -20.75 -0.92 6.93
CA ALA A 53 -21.67 -0.56 5.86
C ALA A 53 -22.39 0.80 6.14
N ARG A 54 -22.67 1.10 7.40
CA ARG A 54 -23.27 2.37 7.83
C ARG A 54 -22.33 3.54 7.52
N GLN A 55 -21.05 3.42 7.84
CA GLN A 55 -20.05 4.44 7.52
C GLN A 55 -19.89 4.64 6.01
N ALA A 56 -19.81 3.55 5.22
CA ALA A 56 -19.72 3.64 3.77
C ALA A 56 -20.92 4.37 3.15
N LEU A 57 -22.13 4.12 3.64
CA LEU A 57 -23.34 4.81 3.19
C LEU A 57 -23.36 6.27 3.62
N ALA A 58 -22.99 6.57 4.87
CA ALA A 58 -22.93 7.95 5.39
C ALA A 58 -21.93 8.80 4.61
N PHE A 59 -20.72 8.29 4.37
CA PHE A 59 -19.69 8.97 3.60
C PHE A 59 -20.08 9.15 2.13
N SER A 60 -20.69 8.14 1.53
CA SER A 60 -21.23 8.24 0.17
C SER A 60 -22.36 9.28 0.07
N SER A 61 -23.20 9.40 1.09
CA SER A 61 -24.25 10.42 1.16
C SER A 61 -23.67 11.83 1.31
N ALA A 62 -22.64 12.02 2.14
CA ALA A 62 -21.96 13.30 2.32
C ALA A 62 -21.38 13.82 0.99
N LEU A 63 -20.78 12.96 0.17
CA LEU A 63 -20.28 13.33 -1.16
C LEU A 63 -21.36 13.68 -2.19
N ARG A 64 -22.60 13.22 -1.99
CA ARG A 64 -23.73 13.58 -2.88
C ARG A 64 -24.30 14.97 -2.60
N HIS A 65 -24.18 15.42 -1.35
CA HIS A 65 -24.74 16.68 -0.86
C HIS A 65 -23.66 17.53 -0.17
N PRO A 66 -22.62 17.99 -0.91
CA PRO A 66 -21.62 18.89 -0.35
C PRO A 66 -22.30 20.21 0.06
N SER A 67 -21.86 20.78 1.16
CA SER A 67 -22.29 22.11 1.56
C SER A 67 -21.88 23.14 0.49
N ARG A 68 -22.78 24.01 0.10
CA ARG A 68 -22.53 25.05 -0.91
C ARG A 68 -21.65 26.16 -0.34
N THR A 69 -20.37 25.98 -0.29
CA THR A 69 -19.42 27.10 -0.24
C THR A 69 -18.71 27.18 -1.58
N PRO A 70 -18.69 28.34 -2.26
CA PRO A 70 -17.90 28.49 -3.46
C PRO A 70 -16.44 28.50 -3.06
N ASP A 71 -15.77 27.40 -3.22
CA ASP A 71 -14.34 27.31 -3.02
C ASP A 71 -13.63 27.87 -4.26
N GLN A 72 -12.82 28.92 -4.05
CA GLN A 72 -11.89 29.48 -5.04
C GLN A 72 -10.63 28.60 -5.21
N SER A 73 -10.68 27.32 -4.93
CA SER A 73 -9.55 26.45 -5.19
C SER A 73 -9.31 26.40 -6.72
N ARG A 74 -8.28 27.11 -7.15
CA ARG A 74 -7.78 27.09 -8.52
C ARG A 74 -7.49 25.65 -8.90
N SER A 75 -8.34 25.12 -9.76
CA SER A 75 -8.17 23.79 -10.37
C SER A 75 -6.79 23.70 -11.00
N LEU A 76 -5.93 22.84 -10.45
CA LEU A 76 -4.67 22.43 -11.09
C LEU A 76 -4.91 21.71 -12.44
N ALA A 77 -6.14 21.34 -12.74
CA ALA A 77 -6.53 20.76 -14.02
C ALA A 77 -6.23 21.64 -15.24
N GLY A 78 -6.02 22.96 -15.06
CA GLY A 78 -5.64 23.86 -16.13
C GLY A 78 -4.19 23.81 -16.60
N ARG A 79 -3.30 23.10 -15.88
CA ARG A 79 -1.88 23.03 -16.25
C ARG A 79 -1.49 21.79 -17.08
N PHE A 80 -2.36 20.81 -17.19
CA PHE A 80 -2.16 19.64 -18.06
C PHE A 80 -3.05 19.65 -19.30
N SER A 81 -3.50 20.80 -19.77
CA SER A 81 -3.79 20.92 -21.19
C SER A 81 -2.45 20.89 -21.93
N SER A 82 -1.83 19.74 -22.01
CA SER A 82 -0.80 19.51 -22.97
C SER A 82 -1.42 19.82 -24.34
N GLN A 83 -0.96 20.82 -24.99
CA GLN A 83 -0.78 20.77 -26.41
C GLN A 83 0.21 19.61 -26.67
N ALA A 84 -0.24 18.38 -26.42
CA ALA A 84 0.36 17.23 -27.04
C ALA A 84 0.05 17.44 -28.53
N GLN A 85 0.91 18.15 -29.20
CA GLN A 85 1.08 17.98 -30.63
C GLN A 85 1.37 16.49 -30.78
N GLY A 86 0.32 15.76 -31.19
CA GLY A 86 0.41 14.32 -31.30
C GLY A 86 1.59 13.99 -32.19
N LEU A 87 2.56 13.25 -31.67
CA LEU A 87 3.59 12.67 -32.50
C LEU A 87 2.87 11.71 -33.46
N VAL A 88 2.70 12.10 -34.69
CA VAL A 88 2.16 11.24 -35.73
C VAL A 88 3.30 10.35 -36.20
N LEU A 89 3.30 9.10 -35.69
CA LEU A 89 4.21 8.06 -36.17
C LEU A 89 3.55 7.40 -37.39
N ASP A 90 4.21 7.45 -38.53
CA ASP A 90 3.85 6.63 -39.69
C ASP A 90 4.35 5.20 -39.45
N ILE A 91 3.46 4.37 -38.91
CA ILE A 91 3.76 2.99 -38.56
C ILE A 91 3.22 2.07 -39.65
N PRO A 92 4.05 1.21 -40.27
CA PRO A 92 3.60 0.23 -41.24
C PRO A 92 2.43 -0.62 -40.71
N LYS A 93 1.48 -0.97 -41.58
CA LYS A 93 0.28 -1.73 -41.17
C LYS A 93 0.62 -3.06 -40.50
N GLU A 94 1.69 -3.70 -40.95
CA GLU A 94 2.19 -4.97 -40.39
C GLU A 94 2.69 -4.76 -38.94
N ALA A 95 3.39 -3.68 -38.67
CA ALA A 95 3.85 -3.32 -37.32
C ALA A 95 2.68 -2.93 -36.42
N LEU A 96 1.60 -2.31 -36.96
CA LEU A 96 0.39 -2.02 -36.20
C LEU A 96 -0.31 -3.30 -35.72
N ALA A 97 -0.33 -4.36 -36.54
CA ALA A 97 -0.90 -5.65 -36.13
C ALA A 97 -0.13 -6.29 -34.97
N VAL A 98 1.19 -6.24 -35.02
CA VAL A 98 2.05 -6.68 -33.93
C VAL A 98 1.82 -5.83 -32.67
N PHE A 99 1.79 -4.51 -32.82
CA PHE A 99 1.52 -3.60 -31.71
C PHE A 99 0.15 -3.88 -31.05
N ASP A 100 -0.87 -4.13 -31.86
CA ASP A 100 -2.21 -4.50 -31.37
C ASP A 100 -2.23 -5.83 -30.61
N ALA A 101 -1.42 -6.80 -30.99
CA ALA A 101 -1.31 -8.07 -30.31
C ALA A 101 -0.69 -7.93 -28.90
N PHE A 102 0.24 -6.98 -28.73
CA PHE A 102 0.90 -6.71 -27.43
C PHE A 102 0.15 -5.67 -26.57
N LEU A 103 -0.86 -4.98 -27.09
CA LEU A 103 -1.62 -4.04 -26.26
C LEU A 103 -2.37 -4.77 -25.14
N PRO A 104 -2.24 -4.32 -23.89
CA PRO A 104 -3.04 -4.86 -22.79
C PRO A 104 -4.53 -4.85 -23.11
N ALA A 105 -5.25 -5.89 -22.70
CA ALA A 105 -6.69 -6.04 -22.94
C ALA A 105 -7.50 -4.82 -22.44
N SER A 106 -7.02 -4.16 -21.38
CA SER A 106 -7.60 -2.92 -20.84
C SER A 106 -7.51 -1.75 -21.83
N ILE A 107 -6.41 -1.63 -22.57
CA ILE A 107 -6.23 -0.60 -23.60
C ILE A 107 -7.02 -0.94 -24.86
N ARG A 108 -7.00 -2.20 -25.30
CA ARG A 108 -7.86 -2.67 -26.42
C ARG A 108 -9.33 -2.42 -26.12
N GLY A 109 -9.78 -2.60 -24.88
CA GLY A 109 -11.15 -2.33 -24.47
C GLY A 109 -11.57 -0.85 -24.51
N LEU A 110 -10.62 0.10 -24.60
CA LEU A 110 -10.93 1.53 -24.78
C LEU A 110 -11.54 1.83 -26.16
N ARG A 111 -11.21 1.05 -27.17
CA ARG A 111 -11.74 1.22 -28.53
C ARG A 111 -13.24 0.91 -28.63
N HIS A 112 -13.76 0.05 -27.74
CA HIS A 112 -15.17 -0.34 -27.69
C HIS A 112 -15.76 -0.03 -26.32
N PRO A 113 -16.06 1.25 -26.03
CA PRO A 113 -16.61 1.62 -24.75
C PRO A 113 -17.98 0.98 -24.55
N ARG A 114 -18.07 -0.03 -23.70
CA ARG A 114 -19.39 -0.52 -23.24
C ARG A 114 -20.13 0.65 -22.58
N LYS A 115 -21.43 0.75 -22.85
CA LYS A 115 -22.29 1.71 -22.16
C LYS A 115 -22.21 1.38 -20.67
N LEU A 116 -21.53 2.25 -19.91
CA LEU A 116 -21.44 2.12 -18.47
C LEU A 116 -22.78 2.50 -17.89
N SER A 117 -23.19 1.80 -16.81
CA SER A 117 -24.39 2.13 -16.07
C SER A 117 -24.39 3.63 -15.75
N PRO A 118 -25.51 4.33 -15.86
CA PRO A 118 -25.62 5.72 -15.45
C PRO A 118 -25.43 5.76 -13.93
N MET A 119 -24.16 5.85 -13.51
CA MET A 119 -23.83 6.09 -12.12
C MET A 119 -24.42 7.44 -11.71
N ALA A 120 -25.05 7.50 -10.54
CA ALA A 120 -25.37 8.78 -9.95
C ALA A 120 -24.14 9.70 -10.12
N ARG A 121 -24.35 10.90 -10.64
CA ARG A 121 -23.27 11.83 -11.00
C ARG A 121 -22.93 12.74 -9.80
N PRO A 122 -22.32 12.24 -8.72
CA PRO A 122 -21.90 13.10 -7.64
C PRO A 122 -20.85 14.07 -8.17
N ARG A 123 -20.78 15.25 -7.60
CA ARG A 123 -19.77 16.25 -7.93
C ARG A 123 -18.40 15.81 -7.49
N VAL A 124 -18.31 15.10 -6.38
CA VAL A 124 -17.09 14.53 -5.80
C VAL A 124 -17.24 13.01 -5.70
N ARG A 125 -16.19 12.29 -6.02
CA ARG A 125 -16.06 10.85 -5.78
C ARG A 125 -14.75 10.57 -5.05
N ALA A 126 -14.74 9.55 -4.22
CA ALA A 126 -13.53 9.07 -3.61
C ALA A 126 -13.06 7.76 -4.28
N ALA A 127 -11.76 7.55 -4.36
CA ALA A 127 -11.13 6.33 -4.86
C ALA A 127 -9.94 5.95 -3.98
N SER A 128 -9.61 4.67 -3.99
CA SER A 128 -8.52 4.07 -3.24
C SER A 128 -7.84 3.00 -4.12
N ILE A 129 -7.41 1.89 -3.55
CA ILE A 129 -6.68 0.79 -4.22
C ILE A 129 -7.28 0.35 -5.57
N LEU A 130 -8.58 0.49 -5.77
CA LEU A 130 -9.26 0.12 -7.03
C LEU A 130 -8.75 0.89 -8.24
N LEU A 131 -8.10 2.05 -8.04
CA LEU A 131 -7.39 2.76 -9.11
C LEU A 131 -6.31 1.90 -9.76
N TYR A 132 -5.74 0.95 -9.03
CA TYR A 132 -4.66 0.08 -9.49
C TYR A 132 -5.17 -1.29 -9.92
N GLU A 133 -6.20 -1.79 -9.29
CA GLU A 133 -6.69 -3.15 -9.48
C GLU A 133 -7.72 -3.31 -10.60
N ASP A 134 -8.48 -2.26 -10.93
CA ASP A 134 -9.58 -2.36 -11.88
C ASP A 134 -9.49 -1.34 -13.02
N ALA A 135 -9.13 -1.83 -14.21
CA ALA A 135 -8.99 -1.01 -15.41
C ALA A 135 -10.31 -0.35 -15.85
N ARG A 136 -11.46 -1.02 -15.63
CA ARG A 136 -12.78 -0.47 -15.99
C ARG A 136 -13.14 0.69 -15.07
N TYR A 137 -12.88 0.51 -13.77
CA TYR A 137 -13.07 1.57 -12.79
C TYR A 137 -12.24 2.81 -13.13
N ARG A 138 -10.95 2.63 -13.51
CA ARG A 138 -10.10 3.75 -13.98
C ARG A 138 -10.70 4.48 -15.17
N GLN A 139 -11.20 3.73 -16.15
CA GLN A 139 -11.82 4.33 -17.34
C GLN A 139 -13.08 5.15 -17.02
N GLU A 140 -13.89 4.62 -16.11
CA GLU A 140 -15.09 5.34 -15.63
C GLU A 140 -14.74 6.62 -14.91
N LEU A 141 -13.76 6.56 -14.01
CA LEU A 141 -13.27 7.74 -13.30
C LEU A 141 -12.68 8.77 -14.24
N ALA A 142 -11.85 8.35 -15.21
CA ALA A 142 -11.26 9.24 -16.20
C ALA A 142 -12.33 9.99 -17.01
N ARG A 143 -13.37 9.28 -17.48
CA ARG A 143 -14.49 9.89 -18.21
C ARG A 143 -15.30 10.86 -17.34
N TRP A 144 -15.53 10.48 -16.09
CA TRP A 144 -16.24 11.32 -15.14
C TRP A 144 -15.43 12.57 -14.78
N ARG A 145 -14.09 12.43 -14.58
CA ARG A 145 -13.17 13.56 -14.40
C ARG A 145 -13.17 14.51 -15.61
N GLY A 146 -13.12 13.98 -16.82
CA GLY A 146 -13.19 14.78 -18.06
C GLY A 146 -14.49 15.58 -18.22
N ARG A 147 -15.52 15.30 -17.41
CA ARG A 147 -16.78 16.07 -17.34
C ARG A 147 -16.84 17.03 -16.14
N GLY A 148 -15.69 17.34 -15.53
CA GLY A 148 -15.59 18.27 -14.42
C GLY A 148 -15.81 17.65 -13.03
N GLY A 149 -15.82 16.31 -12.90
CA GLY A 149 -15.88 15.64 -11.62
C GLY A 149 -14.62 15.85 -10.78
N ARG A 150 -14.72 15.92 -9.47
CA ARG A 150 -13.61 16.08 -8.51
C ARG A 150 -13.29 14.77 -7.84
N LEU A 151 -12.02 14.33 -7.88
CA LEU A 151 -11.57 13.07 -7.30
C LEU A 151 -10.85 13.32 -5.98
N LEU A 152 -11.34 12.70 -4.90
CA LEU A 152 -10.64 12.51 -3.64
C LEU A 152 -9.96 11.14 -3.68
N CYS A 153 -8.63 11.09 -3.65
CA CYS A 153 -7.94 9.83 -3.42
C CYS A 153 -7.77 9.58 -1.93
N VAL A 154 -7.82 8.31 -1.53
CA VAL A 154 -7.75 7.90 -0.12
C VAL A 154 -6.59 6.93 0.05
N GLN A 155 -5.70 7.24 0.98
CA GLN A 155 -4.61 6.35 1.37
C GLN A 155 -5.12 4.94 1.67
N HIS A 156 -4.44 3.92 1.16
CA HIS A 156 -4.90 2.53 1.27
C HIS A 156 -3.90 1.58 1.93
N GLY A 157 -2.75 2.09 2.39
CA GLY A 157 -1.72 1.28 3.04
C GLY A 157 -0.67 2.12 3.75
N GLY A 158 0.38 1.46 4.22
CA GLY A 158 1.61 2.12 4.68
C GLY A 158 2.41 2.72 3.53
N ASN A 159 3.63 3.16 3.83
CA ASN A 159 4.57 3.83 2.93
C ASN A 159 4.19 5.27 2.55
N TYR A 160 2.91 5.60 2.41
CA TYR A 160 2.45 6.95 2.13
C TYR A 160 2.94 7.95 3.18
N GLY A 161 3.53 9.05 2.72
CA GLY A 161 4.15 10.06 3.59
C GLY A 161 5.44 9.61 4.27
N GLN A 162 5.74 8.31 4.30
CA GLN A 162 6.95 7.74 4.91
C GLN A 162 8.08 7.59 3.90
N MET A 163 7.80 7.06 2.70
CA MET A 163 8.79 6.95 1.63
C MET A 163 9.10 8.31 0.99
N ARG A 164 10.35 8.50 0.62
CA ARG A 164 10.79 9.70 -0.11
C ARG A 164 10.19 9.79 -1.51
N ARG A 165 9.91 8.65 -2.13
CA ARG A 165 9.31 8.57 -3.46
C ARG A 165 8.31 7.43 -3.54
N ILE A 166 7.15 7.74 -4.07
CA ILE A 166 6.12 6.77 -4.44
C ILE A 166 5.57 7.23 -5.79
N CYS A 167 6.31 6.97 -6.86
CA CYS A 167 6.09 7.56 -8.18
C CYS A 167 4.66 7.41 -8.69
N ALA A 168 4.07 6.21 -8.57
CA ALA A 168 2.70 5.98 -9.03
C ALA A 168 1.68 6.84 -8.27
N MET A 169 1.83 6.97 -6.96
CA MET A 169 0.95 7.77 -6.11
C MET A 169 1.14 9.27 -6.36
N GLU A 170 2.39 9.72 -6.49
CA GLU A 170 2.70 11.11 -6.82
C GLU A 170 2.10 11.54 -8.15
N MET A 171 2.23 10.71 -9.18
CA MET A 171 1.73 11.03 -10.52
C MET A 171 0.21 10.92 -10.65
N VAL A 172 -0.42 10.01 -9.92
CA VAL A 172 -1.83 9.66 -10.10
C VAL A 172 -2.69 10.21 -8.96
N GLU A 173 -2.33 9.97 -7.69
CA GLU A 173 -3.21 10.26 -6.57
C GLU A 173 -3.02 11.67 -6.02
N TYR A 174 -1.77 12.12 -5.84
CA TYR A 174 -1.48 13.43 -5.23
C TYR A 174 -1.80 14.59 -6.16
N THR A 175 -1.95 14.35 -7.47
CA THR A 175 -2.35 15.33 -8.47
C THR A 175 -3.87 15.51 -8.56
N GLN A 176 -4.66 14.76 -7.80
CA GLN A 176 -6.12 14.86 -7.82
C GLN A 176 -6.62 16.08 -7.01
N HIS A 177 -7.93 16.24 -6.94
CA HIS A 177 -8.55 17.37 -6.23
C HIS A 177 -8.15 17.43 -4.75
N ALA A 178 -8.11 16.27 -4.09
CA ALA A 178 -7.65 16.11 -2.72
C ALA A 178 -7.13 14.69 -2.48
N PHE A 179 -6.31 14.51 -1.46
CA PHE A 179 -5.82 13.22 -0.99
C PHE A 179 -6.01 13.10 0.52
N ALA A 180 -6.83 12.14 0.94
CA ALA A 180 -7.02 11.81 2.36
C ALA A 180 -5.86 10.96 2.86
N THR A 181 -5.07 11.51 3.77
CA THR A 181 -3.93 10.86 4.42
C THR A 181 -4.32 10.26 5.76
N TRP A 182 -3.46 9.45 6.33
CA TRP A 182 -3.64 8.94 7.70
C TRP A 182 -2.86 9.77 8.74
N GLY A 183 -2.74 11.10 8.52
CA GLY A 183 -2.20 12.04 9.49
C GLY A 183 -1.17 13.02 8.93
N TRP A 184 -0.37 12.63 7.93
CA TRP A 184 0.63 13.54 7.36
C TRP A 184 -0.04 14.62 6.49
N THR A 185 0.57 15.83 6.48
CA THR A 185 0.00 17.02 5.85
C THR A 185 0.88 17.59 4.75
N ALA A 186 2.12 17.14 4.66
CA ALA A 186 3.09 17.61 3.68
C ALA A 186 3.88 16.43 3.12
N TYR A 187 4.35 16.56 1.90
CA TYR A 187 5.17 15.60 1.21
C TYR A 187 6.25 16.30 0.40
N ASP A 188 7.51 16.01 0.71
CA ASP A 188 8.67 16.54 0.01
C ASP A 188 8.94 15.69 -1.23
N SER A 189 8.26 16.02 -2.32
CA SER A 189 8.46 15.33 -3.58
C SER A 189 9.80 15.68 -4.22
N ALA A 190 10.49 14.63 -4.67
CA ALA A 190 11.67 14.79 -5.50
C ALA A 190 11.36 15.10 -6.98
N LEU A 191 10.09 15.05 -7.39
CA LEU A 191 9.65 15.36 -8.75
C LEU A 191 9.41 16.87 -8.98
N GLY A 192 9.73 17.72 -8.00
CA GLY A 192 9.66 19.17 -8.10
C GLY A 192 8.34 19.79 -7.60
N ALA A 193 8.21 21.09 -7.73
CA ALA A 193 7.15 21.91 -7.15
C ALA A 193 5.71 21.53 -7.53
N ALA A 194 5.51 20.70 -8.53
CA ALA A 194 4.18 20.23 -8.93
C ALA A 194 3.56 19.24 -7.95
N SER A 195 4.38 18.52 -7.20
CA SER A 195 3.96 17.48 -6.28
C SER A 195 3.83 17.95 -4.83
N GLY A 196 4.53 19.01 -4.43
CA GLY A 196 4.40 19.62 -3.10
C GLY A 196 3.13 20.43 -2.86
N GLN A 197 2.25 20.54 -3.87
CA GLN A 197 1.01 21.32 -3.80
C GLN A 197 -0.26 20.48 -3.68
N GLY A 198 -0.13 19.20 -3.30
CA GLY A 198 -1.28 18.35 -3.04
C GLY A 198 -2.15 18.88 -1.90
N ASN A 199 -3.47 18.86 -2.08
CA ASN A 199 -4.41 19.11 -0.99
C ASN A 199 -4.48 17.84 -0.12
N PHE A 200 -3.60 17.75 0.88
CA PHE A 200 -3.51 16.63 1.81
C PHE A 200 -4.40 16.88 3.02
N LEU A 201 -5.34 15.95 3.22
CA LEU A 201 -6.35 16.03 4.26
C LEU A 201 -6.08 14.94 5.31
N PRO A 202 -5.55 15.27 6.49
CA PRO A 202 -5.28 14.29 7.54
C PRO A 202 -6.60 13.80 8.15
N LEU A 203 -6.90 12.50 7.96
CA LEU A 203 -8.12 11.88 8.43
C LEU A 203 -7.82 10.54 9.11
N PRO A 204 -8.51 10.19 10.21
CA PRO A 204 -8.28 8.94 10.91
C PRO A 204 -8.73 7.75 10.06
N HIS A 205 -7.91 6.67 10.07
CA HIS A 205 -8.30 5.44 9.39
C HIS A 205 -9.19 4.56 10.28
N PRO A 206 -10.37 4.12 9.81
CA PRO A 206 -11.35 3.41 10.67
C PRO A 206 -10.81 2.13 11.32
N GLN A 207 -9.95 1.37 10.63
CA GLN A 207 -9.36 0.17 11.20
C GLN A 207 -8.37 0.48 12.31
N LEU A 208 -7.46 1.44 12.10
CA LEU A 208 -6.47 1.83 13.10
C LEU A 208 -7.15 2.37 14.36
N ALA A 209 -8.21 3.14 14.18
CA ALA A 209 -9.02 3.64 15.29
C ALA A 209 -9.62 2.52 16.15
N ARG A 210 -10.14 1.45 15.53
CA ARG A 210 -10.65 0.27 16.26
C ARG A 210 -9.58 -0.56 16.93
N GLN A 211 -8.37 -0.54 16.39
CA GLN A 211 -7.23 -1.26 16.95
C GLN A 211 -6.51 -0.48 18.06
N ARG A 212 -6.94 0.76 18.35
CA ARG A 212 -6.31 1.60 19.38
C ARG A 212 -6.12 0.82 20.68
N ASP A 213 -4.85 0.69 21.11
CA ASP A 213 -4.44 0.07 22.36
C ASP A 213 -5.07 -1.31 22.62
N SER A 214 -5.33 -2.07 21.55
CA SER A 214 -6.00 -3.38 21.60
C SER A 214 -5.04 -4.54 21.82
N TRP A 215 -3.73 -4.32 21.82
CA TRP A 215 -2.76 -5.37 22.10
C TRP A 215 -2.95 -5.95 23.50
N ARG A 216 -2.98 -7.29 23.58
CA ARG A 216 -2.99 -8.04 24.84
C ARG A 216 -2.16 -9.28 24.62
N ARG A 217 -1.03 -9.41 25.31
CA ARG A 217 -0.17 -10.58 25.21
C ARG A 217 -0.92 -11.85 25.60
N THR A 218 -1.02 -12.78 24.67
CA THR A 218 -1.64 -14.11 24.84
C THR A 218 -0.70 -15.24 24.39
N SER A 219 0.46 -14.89 23.83
CA SER A 219 1.51 -15.80 23.37
C SER A 219 2.87 -15.33 23.85
N ASP A 220 3.78 -16.26 24.02
CA ASP A 220 5.20 -16.01 24.30
C ASP A 220 6.04 -15.86 23.02
N ASP A 221 5.40 -15.92 21.86
CA ASP A 221 6.09 -15.87 20.59
C ASP A 221 6.36 -14.43 20.13
N MET A 222 7.50 -14.25 19.51
CA MET A 222 7.80 -13.12 18.65
C MET A 222 7.29 -13.42 17.24
N ILE A 223 6.65 -12.46 16.60
CA ILE A 223 6.32 -12.54 15.17
C ILE A 223 7.31 -11.70 14.38
N PHE A 224 8.05 -12.35 13.49
CA PHE A 224 8.92 -11.69 12.53
C PHE A 224 8.19 -11.60 11.18
N VAL A 225 7.77 -10.40 10.79
CA VAL A 225 7.07 -10.14 9.52
C VAL A 225 8.10 -9.69 8.49
N GLY A 226 8.31 -10.52 7.49
CA GLY A 226 9.20 -10.23 6.37
C GLY A 226 8.44 -9.72 5.15
N THR A 227 9.05 -8.77 4.41
CA THR A 227 8.60 -8.47 3.05
C THR A 227 9.35 -9.34 2.04
N GLU A 228 8.75 -9.53 0.87
CA GLU A 228 9.33 -10.28 -0.23
C GLU A 228 9.25 -9.48 -1.51
N MET A 229 10.20 -9.75 -2.41
CA MET A 229 10.22 -9.17 -3.72
C MET A 229 9.51 -10.06 -4.73
N PRO A 230 8.65 -9.52 -5.60
CA PRO A 230 8.22 -10.24 -6.79
C PRO A 230 9.42 -10.42 -7.75
N THR A 231 9.47 -11.56 -8.43
CA THR A 231 10.51 -11.88 -9.43
C THR A 231 10.48 -10.90 -10.62
N VAL A 232 9.33 -10.26 -10.85
CA VAL A 232 9.15 -9.17 -11.81
C VAL A 232 8.82 -7.91 -11.06
N ALA A 233 9.76 -6.96 -11.01
CA ALA A 233 9.54 -5.67 -10.40
C ALA A 233 8.55 -4.84 -11.25
N TYR A 234 7.34 -4.63 -10.73
CA TYR A 234 6.34 -3.76 -11.33
C TYR A 234 6.24 -2.39 -10.63
N GLN A 235 6.82 -2.28 -9.45
CA GLN A 235 6.94 -1.04 -8.68
C GLN A 235 8.41 -0.91 -8.24
N LEU A 236 9.08 0.09 -8.79
CA LEU A 236 10.52 0.30 -8.54
C LEU A 236 10.79 1.07 -7.24
N ASP A 237 9.77 1.63 -6.64
CA ASP A 237 9.85 2.57 -5.51
C ASP A 237 9.28 2.03 -4.20
N SER A 238 8.69 0.83 -4.19
CA SER A 238 8.05 0.25 -3.00
C SER A 238 8.74 -1.01 -2.46
N HIS A 239 9.75 -1.52 -3.15
CA HIS A 239 10.51 -2.71 -2.76
C HIS A 239 12.00 -2.53 -3.06
N PRO A 240 12.93 -3.22 -2.36
CA PRO A 240 14.30 -3.29 -2.79
C PRO A 240 14.41 -3.75 -4.26
N THR A 241 15.35 -3.20 -5.00
CA THR A 241 15.60 -3.63 -6.38
C THR A 241 16.11 -5.08 -6.41
N PRO A 242 16.03 -5.80 -7.55
CA PRO A 242 16.59 -7.16 -7.66
C PRO A 242 18.05 -7.27 -7.22
N ALA A 243 18.87 -6.26 -7.51
CA ALA A 243 20.28 -6.24 -7.09
C ALA A 243 20.44 -6.11 -5.55
N GLN A 244 19.55 -5.40 -4.89
CA GLN A 244 19.55 -5.22 -3.44
C GLN A 244 18.95 -6.42 -2.71
N PHE A 245 18.21 -7.26 -3.42
CA PHE A 245 17.45 -8.34 -2.80
C PHE A 245 18.35 -9.43 -2.18
N ILE A 246 19.53 -9.67 -2.73
CA ILE A 246 20.48 -10.63 -2.15
C ILE A 246 20.85 -10.17 -0.74
N GLN A 247 21.29 -8.92 -0.60
CA GLN A 247 21.61 -8.31 0.69
C GLN A 247 20.41 -8.34 1.65
N TYR A 248 19.23 -8.05 1.13
CA TYR A 248 18.00 -8.05 1.92
C TYR A 248 17.67 -9.43 2.52
N ARG A 249 17.95 -10.51 1.79
CA ARG A 249 17.85 -11.88 2.29
C ARG A 249 18.92 -12.21 3.33
N GLU A 250 20.14 -11.75 3.11
CA GLU A 250 21.25 -11.90 4.06
C GLU A 250 20.92 -11.19 5.38
N ASP A 251 20.34 -9.98 5.33
CA ASP A 251 19.89 -9.25 6.51
C ASP A 251 18.88 -10.07 7.35
N LYS A 252 17.94 -10.78 6.69
CA LYS A 252 17.02 -11.68 7.38
C LYS A 252 17.73 -12.86 8.03
N GLN A 253 18.73 -13.42 7.35
CA GLN A 253 19.54 -14.50 7.87
C GLN A 253 20.32 -14.03 9.10
N TRP A 254 21.04 -12.92 8.99
CA TRP A 254 21.82 -12.35 10.10
C TRP A 254 20.96 -12.00 11.30
N PHE A 255 19.77 -11.45 11.08
CA PHE A 255 18.80 -11.24 12.15
C PHE A 255 18.50 -12.52 12.91
N LEU A 256 18.12 -13.59 12.18
CA LEU A 256 17.75 -14.86 12.80
C LEU A 256 18.96 -15.55 13.46
N GLU A 257 20.15 -15.44 12.91
CA GLU A 257 21.39 -15.96 13.51
C GLU A 257 21.71 -15.26 14.84
N ALA A 258 21.60 -13.93 14.84
CA ALA A 258 21.94 -13.09 15.98
C ALA A 258 20.93 -13.17 17.15
N LEU A 259 19.69 -13.64 16.93
CA LEU A 259 18.68 -13.81 17.97
C LEU A 259 19.10 -14.78 19.09
N GLY A 260 20.00 -15.73 18.78
CA GLY A 260 20.31 -16.83 19.67
C GLY A 260 19.26 -17.93 19.71
N PRO A 261 19.58 -19.11 20.26
CA PRO A 261 18.73 -20.30 20.16
C PRO A 261 17.42 -20.19 20.95
N GLU A 262 17.42 -19.48 22.06
CA GLU A 262 16.22 -19.32 22.89
C GLU A 262 15.17 -18.51 22.20
N VAL A 263 15.49 -17.28 21.74
CA VAL A 263 14.56 -16.39 21.06
C VAL A 263 14.08 -17.01 19.75
N ARG A 264 14.99 -17.69 19.00
CA ARG A 264 14.62 -18.37 17.76
C ARG A 264 13.53 -19.43 17.95
N ARG A 265 13.52 -20.21 19.03
CA ARG A 265 12.46 -21.19 19.33
C ARG A 265 11.08 -20.55 19.52
N HIS A 266 11.07 -19.29 19.94
CA HIS A 266 9.87 -18.49 20.10
C HIS A 266 9.58 -17.58 18.89
N THR A 267 10.29 -17.75 17.77
CA THR A 267 10.09 -16.93 16.58
C THR A 267 9.13 -17.61 15.61
N LEU A 268 8.11 -16.86 15.22
CA LEU A 268 7.19 -17.17 14.13
C LEU A 268 7.54 -16.26 12.93
N TYR A 269 8.01 -16.85 11.84
CA TYR A 269 8.25 -16.10 10.61
C TYR A 269 6.96 -15.95 9.81
N ARG A 270 6.58 -14.71 9.51
CA ARG A 270 5.47 -14.36 8.64
C ARG A 270 6.00 -13.85 7.30
N PRO A 271 5.97 -14.67 6.24
CA PRO A 271 6.34 -14.21 4.90
C PRO A 271 5.30 -13.23 4.37
N TYR A 272 5.68 -12.52 3.32
CA TYR A 272 4.75 -11.76 2.51
C TYR A 272 3.62 -12.67 2.00
N PHE A 273 2.45 -12.10 1.70
CA PHE A 273 1.35 -12.92 1.18
C PHE A 273 1.71 -13.49 -0.20
N LYS A 274 1.40 -14.77 -0.41
CA LYS A 274 1.75 -15.48 -1.63
C LYS A 274 1.02 -14.85 -2.83
N VAL A 275 1.79 -14.29 -3.74
CA VAL A 275 1.34 -13.85 -5.07
C VAL A 275 2.19 -14.54 -6.13
N PRO A 276 1.65 -14.78 -7.33
CA PRO A 276 2.47 -15.35 -8.41
C PRO A 276 3.73 -14.52 -8.67
N GLY A 277 4.87 -15.18 -8.68
CA GLY A 277 6.15 -14.54 -8.94
C GLY A 277 6.84 -13.91 -7.73
N THR A 278 6.47 -14.24 -6.49
CA THR A 278 7.30 -13.97 -5.31
C THR A 278 8.40 -15.00 -5.15
N LEU A 279 9.45 -14.64 -4.43
CA LEU A 279 10.63 -15.50 -4.23
C LEU A 279 10.47 -16.53 -3.12
N GLU A 280 9.31 -16.59 -2.47
CA GLU A 280 8.95 -17.57 -1.44
C GLU A 280 10.02 -17.72 -0.34
N ASP A 281 10.34 -16.60 0.34
CA ASP A 281 11.39 -16.56 1.37
C ASP A 281 11.20 -17.56 2.51
N ALA A 282 9.97 -17.99 2.80
CA ALA A 282 9.71 -19.03 3.78
C ALA A 282 10.37 -20.36 3.40
N GLU A 283 10.41 -20.71 2.12
CA GLU A 283 11.05 -21.94 1.63
C GLU A 283 12.59 -21.87 1.76
N TRP A 284 13.12 -20.65 1.84
CA TRP A 284 14.53 -20.43 2.05
C TRP A 284 14.90 -20.33 3.53
N ILE A 285 14.07 -19.70 4.38
CA ILE A 285 14.32 -19.47 5.81
C ILE A 285 14.10 -20.74 6.64
N ILE A 286 12.95 -21.40 6.50
CA ILE A 286 12.55 -22.49 7.39
C ILE A 286 13.54 -23.67 7.38
N PRO A 287 14.07 -24.14 6.25
CA PRO A 287 15.08 -25.21 6.26
C PRO A 287 16.41 -24.82 6.92
N ARG A 288 16.77 -23.54 6.90
CA ARG A 288 18.01 -23.02 7.52
C ARG A 288 17.87 -22.82 9.03
N PHE A 289 16.68 -22.51 9.46
CA PHE A 289 16.34 -22.24 10.85
C PHE A 289 15.19 -23.13 11.34
N PRO A 290 15.44 -24.43 11.55
CA PRO A 290 14.37 -25.39 11.90
C PRO A 290 13.68 -25.09 13.25
N GLN A 291 14.25 -24.23 14.09
CA GLN A 291 13.61 -23.75 15.31
C GLN A 291 12.55 -22.66 15.03
N VAL A 292 12.65 -21.96 13.90
CA VAL A 292 11.70 -20.93 13.50
C VAL A 292 10.47 -21.59 12.90
N ARG A 293 9.30 -21.22 13.40
CA ARG A 293 8.03 -21.76 12.91
C ARG A 293 7.38 -20.82 11.91
N LEU A 294 6.62 -21.35 10.98
CA LEU A 294 5.86 -20.55 10.02
C LEU A 294 4.60 -19.98 10.69
N CYS A 295 4.43 -18.65 10.62
CA CYS A 295 3.22 -17.97 11.05
C CYS A 295 2.12 -18.13 9.98
N GLN A 296 1.11 -18.94 10.26
CA GLN A 296 0.01 -19.25 9.33
C GLN A 296 -1.30 -18.58 9.75
N GLY A 297 -2.21 -18.43 8.80
CA GLY A 297 -3.53 -17.86 9.04
C GLY A 297 -3.57 -16.32 9.04
N PRO A 298 -4.64 -15.70 9.53
CA PRO A 298 -4.78 -14.24 9.55
C PRO A 298 -3.76 -13.57 10.46
N LEU A 299 -3.00 -12.58 9.96
CA LEU A 299 -1.95 -11.91 10.71
C LEU A 299 -2.49 -11.06 11.86
N GLY A 300 -3.57 -10.31 11.65
CA GLY A 300 -4.09 -9.35 12.63
C GLY A 300 -4.29 -9.92 14.04
N PRO A 301 -5.07 -11.00 14.24
CA PRO A 301 -5.24 -11.61 15.56
C PRO A 301 -3.92 -12.08 16.21
N GLN A 302 -2.98 -12.53 15.39
CA GLN A 302 -1.71 -13.06 15.89
C GLN A 302 -0.81 -11.95 16.43
N ILE A 303 -0.65 -10.84 15.69
CA ILE A 303 0.16 -9.71 16.17
C ILE A 303 -0.46 -9.05 17.40
N LEU A 304 -1.78 -9.04 17.53
CA LEU A 304 -2.45 -8.51 18.72
C LEU A 304 -2.19 -9.35 19.99
N GLY A 305 -1.79 -10.60 19.84
CA GLY A 305 -1.50 -11.51 20.94
C GLY A 305 -0.01 -11.81 21.17
N CYS A 306 0.88 -11.39 20.28
CA CYS A 306 2.30 -11.73 20.35
C CYS A 306 3.02 -11.06 21.53
N ARG A 307 4.13 -11.65 21.97
CA ARG A 307 5.04 -11.07 22.95
C ARG A 307 5.75 -9.83 22.41
N LEU A 308 6.24 -9.93 21.16
CA LEU A 308 7.02 -8.93 20.47
C LEU A 308 6.77 -9.03 18.97
N LEU A 309 6.72 -7.91 18.28
CA LEU A 309 6.67 -7.85 16.83
C LEU A 309 8.00 -7.33 16.28
N CYS A 310 8.54 -8.00 15.28
CA CYS A 310 9.68 -7.51 14.52
C CYS A 310 9.32 -7.36 13.05
N LEU A 311 9.72 -6.23 12.43
CA LEU A 311 9.43 -5.91 11.03
C LEU A 311 10.75 -5.62 10.29
N ASP A 312 10.91 -6.16 9.10
CA ASP A 312 12.06 -5.88 8.23
C ASP A 312 11.83 -4.72 7.25
N HIS A 313 10.70 -4.03 7.38
CA HIS A 313 10.35 -2.88 6.55
C HIS A 313 9.30 -2.01 7.24
N HIS A 314 9.18 -0.77 6.78
CA HIS A 314 8.03 0.06 7.12
C HIS A 314 6.86 -0.24 6.17
N GLY A 315 5.64 -0.24 6.67
CA GLY A 315 4.46 -0.57 5.87
C GLY A 315 3.20 -0.54 6.71
N THR A 316 2.11 -1.10 6.20
CA THR A 316 0.82 -1.08 6.88
C THR A 316 0.87 -1.77 8.24
N THR A 317 1.64 -2.85 8.38
CA THR A 317 1.78 -3.58 9.65
C THR A 317 2.41 -2.71 10.74
N LEU A 318 3.36 -1.83 10.40
CA LEU A 318 3.92 -0.87 11.37
C LEU A 318 2.84 0.10 11.88
N LEU A 319 2.00 0.63 10.98
CA LEU A 319 0.90 1.52 11.37
C LEU A 319 -0.11 0.82 12.28
N GLU A 320 -0.48 -0.42 11.95
CA GLU A 320 -1.36 -1.26 12.77
C GLU A 320 -0.74 -1.56 14.14
N ALA A 321 0.55 -1.89 14.19
CA ALA A 321 1.27 -2.18 15.43
C ALA A 321 1.34 -0.96 16.34
N MET A 322 1.70 0.18 15.80
CA MET A 322 1.73 1.44 16.54
C MET A 322 0.35 1.83 17.07
N ALA A 323 -0.70 1.68 16.26
CA ALA A 323 -2.06 1.96 16.69
C ALA A 323 -2.52 1.01 17.81
N ALA A 324 -2.24 -0.27 17.68
CA ALA A 324 -2.63 -1.28 18.65
C ALA A 324 -1.79 -1.29 19.95
N GLY A 325 -0.65 -0.62 19.96
CA GLY A 325 0.25 -0.59 21.10
C GLY A 325 1.09 -1.83 21.27
N ILE A 326 1.41 -2.53 20.19
CA ILE A 326 2.22 -3.76 20.20
C ILE A 326 3.69 -3.39 20.43
N PRO A 327 4.41 -4.02 21.37
CA PRO A 327 5.85 -3.89 21.44
C PRO A 327 6.48 -4.24 20.08
N THR A 328 7.11 -3.26 19.43
CA THR A 328 7.53 -3.41 18.03
C THR A 328 8.96 -2.92 17.83
N LEU A 329 9.76 -3.75 17.21
CA LEU A 329 11.09 -3.44 16.71
C LEU A 329 11.11 -3.50 15.19
N CYS A 330 11.89 -2.65 14.56
CA CYS A 330 12.04 -2.61 13.12
C CYS A 330 13.50 -2.56 12.72
N TYR A 331 13.83 -3.17 11.60
CA TYR A 331 15.12 -2.93 10.94
C TYR A 331 14.96 -2.90 9.42
N TRP A 332 15.74 -2.10 8.76
CA TRP A 332 15.94 -2.13 7.32
C TRP A 332 17.14 -1.27 6.95
N ASN A 333 17.81 -1.61 5.86
CA ASN A 333 18.85 -0.78 5.31
C ASN A 333 18.23 0.50 4.73
N PRO A 334 18.59 1.71 5.23
CA PRO A 334 17.99 2.97 4.77
C PRO A 334 18.29 3.28 3.30
N SER A 335 19.34 2.68 2.71
CA SER A 335 19.62 2.83 1.29
C SER A 335 18.63 2.08 0.39
N PHE A 336 17.95 1.04 0.91
CA PHE A 336 16.92 0.29 0.19
C PHE A 336 15.55 0.91 0.33
N TRP A 337 15.33 1.63 1.42
CA TRP A 337 14.08 2.27 1.77
C TRP A 337 14.31 3.76 2.08
N PRO A 338 14.56 4.59 1.06
CA PRO A 338 14.75 6.01 1.29
C PRO A 338 13.45 6.64 1.82
N VAL A 339 13.55 7.30 2.96
CA VAL A 339 12.41 7.90 3.66
C VAL A 339 12.27 9.40 3.36
N SER A 340 11.06 9.94 3.56
CA SER A 340 10.78 11.38 3.52
C SER A 340 11.49 12.10 4.68
N SER A 341 11.69 13.40 4.57
CA SER A 341 12.29 14.20 5.65
C SER A 341 11.49 14.10 6.94
N GLY A 342 10.16 14.24 6.84
CA GLY A 342 9.28 14.17 8.01
C GLY A 342 9.27 12.81 8.72
N PHE A 343 9.48 11.73 7.99
CA PHE A 343 9.66 10.40 8.60
C PHE A 343 11.09 10.20 9.09
N GLY A 344 12.08 10.75 8.40
CA GLY A 344 13.50 10.67 8.78
C GLY A 344 13.79 11.21 10.19
N ASP A 345 13.23 12.37 10.54
CA ASP A 345 13.35 12.95 11.87
C ASP A 345 12.76 12.02 12.95
N LEU A 346 11.57 11.48 12.69
CA LEU A 346 10.93 10.53 13.61
C LEU A 346 11.69 9.20 13.70
N LEU A 347 12.26 8.76 12.58
CA LEU A 347 13.07 7.53 12.54
C LEU A 347 14.35 7.70 13.37
N GLY A 348 14.95 8.90 13.40
CA GLY A 348 16.06 9.22 14.28
C GLY A 348 15.70 9.05 15.77
N ASP A 349 14.54 9.54 16.19
CA ASP A 349 14.04 9.35 17.55
C ASP A 349 13.73 7.86 17.83
N MET A 350 13.18 7.15 16.89
CA MET A 350 12.96 5.70 16.99
C MET A 350 14.28 4.94 17.16
N ALA A 351 15.33 5.34 16.42
CA ALA A 351 16.66 4.75 16.53
C ALA A 351 17.26 4.99 17.93
N ALA A 352 17.18 6.20 18.44
CA ALA A 352 17.73 6.56 19.76
C ALA A 352 17.11 5.72 20.90
N LEU A 353 15.91 5.20 20.74
CA LEU A 353 15.19 4.38 21.71
C LEU A 353 15.21 2.89 21.38
N GLY A 354 15.93 2.49 20.32
CA GLY A 354 16.02 1.11 19.87
C GLY A 354 14.72 0.55 19.28
N MET A 355 13.83 1.40 18.79
CA MET A 355 12.61 0.98 18.07
C MET A 355 12.90 0.64 16.61
N TRP A 356 13.90 1.27 16.02
CA TRP A 356 14.39 1.02 14.66
C TRP A 356 15.90 0.92 14.60
N HIS A 357 16.40 0.05 13.74
CA HIS A 357 17.82 -0.20 13.49
C HIS A 357 18.13 -0.22 12.00
N ALA A 358 19.29 0.34 11.62
CA ALA A 358 19.78 0.27 10.24
C ALA A 358 20.40 -1.09 9.88
N SER A 359 20.62 -1.96 10.87
CA SER A 359 21.22 -3.30 10.75
C SER A 359 20.36 -4.34 11.45
N ALA A 360 20.31 -5.50 10.84
CA ALA A 360 19.61 -6.68 11.33
C ALA A 360 20.17 -7.17 12.67
N GLU A 361 21.51 -7.16 12.81
CA GLU A 361 22.22 -7.63 13.99
C GLU A 361 21.93 -6.75 15.22
N PHE A 362 21.99 -5.42 15.07
CA PHE A 362 21.66 -4.50 16.16
C PHE A 362 20.19 -4.61 16.59
N CYS A 363 19.30 -4.88 15.63
CA CYS A 363 17.91 -5.17 15.96
C CYS A 363 17.79 -6.47 16.78
N ALA A 364 18.51 -7.52 16.39
CA ALA A 364 18.52 -8.79 17.12
C ALA A 364 19.13 -8.65 18.54
N GLU A 365 20.17 -7.82 18.68
CA GLU A 365 20.71 -7.48 20.01
C GLU A 365 19.66 -6.81 20.89
N LYS A 366 18.94 -5.83 20.34
CA LYS A 366 17.86 -5.17 21.07
C LYS A 366 16.71 -6.13 21.40
N VAL A 367 16.37 -7.05 20.50
CA VAL A 367 15.39 -8.12 20.81
C VAL A 367 15.84 -8.91 22.03
N ARG A 368 17.11 -9.34 22.10
CA ARG A 368 17.64 -10.10 23.25
C ARG A 368 17.64 -9.27 24.55
N GLU A 369 17.99 -7.97 24.45
CA GLU A 369 17.98 -7.05 25.59
C GLU A 369 16.58 -6.94 26.23
N VAL A 370 15.54 -6.81 25.40
CA VAL A 370 14.17 -6.60 25.89
C VAL A 370 13.37 -7.90 26.04
N TRP A 371 13.99 -9.05 25.73
CA TRP A 371 13.28 -10.32 25.60
C TRP A 371 12.48 -10.72 26.84
N ASP A 372 13.04 -10.53 28.02
CA ASP A 372 12.38 -10.94 29.24
C ASP A 372 11.11 -10.15 29.54
N ASP A 373 11.13 -8.82 29.30
CA ASP A 373 9.97 -7.96 29.45
C ASP A 373 9.92 -6.86 28.36
N PRO A 374 9.53 -7.20 27.12
CA PRO A 374 9.39 -6.19 26.08
C PRO A 374 8.31 -5.16 26.41
N ALA A 375 7.33 -5.49 27.24
CA ALA A 375 6.28 -4.57 27.63
C ALA A 375 6.80 -3.44 28.54
N ALA A 376 7.73 -3.72 29.46
CA ALA A 376 8.36 -2.69 30.29
C ALA A 376 9.11 -1.66 29.44
N TRP A 377 9.93 -2.11 28.48
CA TRP A 377 10.60 -1.21 27.55
C TRP A 377 9.60 -0.41 26.73
N TRP A 378 8.61 -1.10 26.14
CA TRP A 378 7.61 -0.47 25.27
C TRP A 378 6.79 0.60 25.98
N ASN A 379 6.37 0.33 27.22
CA ASN A 379 5.57 1.26 28.02
C ASN A 379 6.39 2.36 28.71
N SER A 380 7.70 2.42 28.49
CA SER A 380 8.51 3.50 29.02
C SER A 380 8.06 4.85 28.46
N ALA A 381 8.15 5.91 29.27
CA ALA A 381 7.66 7.23 28.88
C ALA A 381 8.30 7.78 27.59
N PRO A 382 9.63 7.59 27.33
CA PRO A 382 10.24 8.02 26.07
C PRO A 382 9.70 7.27 24.84
N VAL A 383 9.59 5.95 24.90
CA VAL A 383 9.07 5.12 23.80
C VAL A 383 7.62 5.51 23.49
N GLN A 384 6.79 5.70 24.50
CA GLN A 384 5.40 6.11 24.32
C GLN A 384 5.29 7.57 23.80
N ALA A 385 6.24 8.44 24.08
CA ALA A 385 6.27 9.79 23.50
C ALA A 385 6.52 9.74 21.98
N VAL A 386 7.49 8.93 21.56
CA VAL A 386 7.78 8.72 20.12
C VAL A 386 6.61 8.02 19.42
N ARG A 387 6.02 6.99 20.06
CA ARG A 387 4.81 6.34 19.54
C ARG A 387 3.67 7.34 19.30
N ARG A 388 3.37 8.24 20.25
CA ARG A 388 2.32 9.27 20.08
C ARG A 388 2.63 10.20 18.92
N ARG A 389 3.89 10.61 18.73
CA ARG A 389 4.30 11.42 17.57
C ARG A 389 4.12 10.66 16.26
N PHE A 390 4.47 9.38 16.24
CA PHE A 390 4.24 8.52 15.07
C PHE A 390 2.75 8.44 14.72
N LEU A 391 1.90 8.21 15.71
CA LEU A 391 0.45 8.13 15.51
C LEU A 391 -0.12 9.44 14.96
N ALA A 392 0.29 10.56 15.51
CA ALA A 392 -0.18 11.87 15.07
C ALA A 392 0.16 12.15 13.58
N HIS A 393 1.29 11.61 13.07
CA HIS A 393 1.77 11.91 11.72
C HIS A 393 1.42 10.84 10.69
N PHE A 394 1.37 9.56 11.07
CA PHE A 394 1.26 8.47 10.08
C PHE A 394 0.13 7.48 10.34
N ALA A 395 -0.47 7.52 11.51
CA ALA A 395 -1.54 6.61 11.90
C ALA A 395 -2.56 7.35 12.80
N LEU A 396 -3.04 8.48 12.30
CA LEU A 396 -3.92 9.38 13.06
C LEU A 396 -5.12 8.62 13.64
N LEU A 397 -5.26 8.76 14.95
CA LEU A 397 -6.40 8.22 15.68
C LEU A 397 -7.36 9.37 16.04
N PRO A 398 -8.68 9.15 16.01
CA PRO A 398 -9.64 10.19 16.33
C PRO A 398 -9.58 10.57 17.81
N ASP A 399 -9.85 11.82 18.10
CA ASP A 399 -10.04 12.32 19.47
C ASP A 399 -11.48 11.98 19.92
N GLY A 400 -11.64 10.84 20.62
CA GLY A 400 -12.93 10.42 21.15
C GLY A 400 -13.78 9.52 20.23
N PRO A 401 -15.06 9.28 20.54
CA PRO A 401 -15.90 8.26 19.89
C PRO A 401 -16.41 8.63 18.50
N SER A 402 -16.17 9.84 18.00
CA SER A 402 -16.75 10.29 16.72
C SER A 402 -15.75 10.24 15.56
N GLU A 403 -15.27 9.04 15.23
CA GLU A 403 -14.44 8.80 14.03
C GLU A 403 -15.08 9.36 12.76
N ASP A 404 -16.41 9.24 12.68
CA ASP A 404 -17.17 9.61 11.49
C ASP A 404 -17.28 11.13 11.31
N LYS A 405 -17.19 11.91 12.39
CA LYS A 405 -17.39 13.36 12.33
C LYS A 405 -16.32 14.03 11.46
N ALA A 406 -15.04 13.75 11.69
CA ALA A 406 -13.94 14.32 10.92
C ALA A 406 -14.08 14.02 9.41
N TRP A 407 -14.44 12.78 9.08
CA TRP A 407 -14.71 12.39 7.71
C TRP A 407 -15.91 13.12 7.12
N LEU A 408 -17.04 13.17 7.84
CA LEU A 408 -18.28 13.78 7.34
C LEU A 408 -18.10 15.29 7.14
N ASP A 409 -17.43 15.96 8.04
CA ASP A 409 -17.17 17.39 7.94
C ASP A 409 -16.24 17.70 6.75
N CYS A 410 -15.18 16.92 6.58
CA CYS A 410 -14.29 17.00 5.43
C CYS A 410 -15.03 16.75 4.10
N LEU A 411 -15.78 15.64 4.01
CA LEU A 411 -16.47 15.26 2.76
C LEU A 411 -17.57 16.26 2.35
N ARG A 412 -18.18 16.94 3.31
CA ARG A 412 -19.16 18.00 3.04
C ARG A 412 -18.51 19.29 2.55
N SER A 413 -17.24 19.53 2.94
CA SER A 413 -16.49 20.73 2.52
C SER A 413 -15.90 20.62 1.11
N LEU A 414 -15.80 19.42 0.54
CA LEU A 414 -15.29 19.16 -0.83
C LEU A 414 -16.32 19.49 -1.90
#